data_708eb04d4c161768013ae3af31b53fcd
#
_entry.id   708eb04d4c161768013ae3af31b53fcd
#
_cell.length_a   1.000
_cell.length_b   1.000
_cell.length_c   1.000
_cell.angle_alpha   90.00
_cell.angle_beta   90.00
_cell.angle_gamma   90.00
#
_symmetry.space_group_name_H-M   'P 1'
#
loop_
_entity.id
_entity.type
_entity.pdbx_description
1 polymer ?
#
loop_
_entity_poly.entity_id
_entity_poly.type
_entity_poly.pdbx_seq_one_letter_code
_entity_poly.pdbx_strand_id
1 'polypeptide(L)'
;KNEGSKQVSVFILVLLNSKKRKNMALRVRRIKKAFGFDKTKTEKYVIVPDRATVVGFEALCDQVAAVSGINLGMVQSVVYGLVKSMTTFIRQGHSVQVTGFGTFVPSFNAKSSLDEKEANVDSIHHVKLRFLPSAELRTMMKSMEFEFDVTDSTNDSKTTSEGGGDSESPDEI
;
A
#
# COMPACT_ATOMS: atom_id res chain seq x y z
N LYS A 1 29.59 -42.38 -17.62
CA LYS A 1 28.66 -41.65 -18.54
C LYS A 1 27.39 -41.21 -17.79
N ASN A 2 27.47 -40.45 -16.71
CA ASN A 2 26.23 -40.00 -16.04
C ASN A 2 26.37 -38.64 -15.31
N GLU A 3 27.46 -37.90 -15.50
CA GLU A 3 27.60 -36.57 -14.84
C GLU A 3 27.08 -35.42 -15.68
N GLY A 4 27.08 -35.56 -17.01
CA GLY A 4 26.55 -34.49 -17.90
C GLY A 4 25.04 -34.26 -17.80
N SER A 5 24.27 -35.30 -17.49
CA SER A 5 22.80 -35.24 -17.38
C SER A 5 22.35 -34.49 -16.12
N LYS A 6 23.08 -34.56 -15.02
CA LYS A 6 22.75 -33.88 -13.78
C LYS A 6 23.05 -32.40 -13.83
N GLN A 7 24.11 -31.99 -14.52
CA GLN A 7 24.45 -30.56 -14.68
C GLN A 7 23.43 -29.81 -15.58
N VAL A 8 22.96 -30.45 -16.64
CA VAL A 8 21.95 -29.90 -17.52
C VAL A 8 20.62 -29.72 -16.78
N SER A 9 20.26 -30.68 -15.92
CA SER A 9 19.03 -30.61 -15.12
C SER A 9 19.07 -29.48 -14.08
N VAL A 10 20.20 -29.27 -13.42
CA VAL A 10 20.39 -28.17 -12.46
C VAL A 10 20.39 -26.82 -13.17
N PHE A 11 20.98 -26.71 -14.36
CA PHE A 11 21.00 -25.48 -15.15
C PHE A 11 19.59 -25.10 -15.66
N ILE A 12 18.82 -26.10 -16.09
CA ILE A 12 17.41 -25.92 -16.48
C ILE A 12 16.56 -25.52 -15.26
N LEU A 13 16.80 -26.11 -14.08
CA LEU A 13 16.10 -25.75 -12.84
C LEU A 13 16.43 -24.33 -12.38
N VAL A 14 17.69 -23.90 -12.54
CA VAL A 14 18.12 -22.53 -12.25
C VAL A 14 17.52 -21.55 -13.25
N LEU A 15 17.42 -21.89 -14.54
CA LEU A 15 16.77 -21.08 -15.56
C LEU A 15 15.24 -21.02 -15.38
N LEU A 16 14.61 -22.11 -14.95
CA LEU A 16 13.18 -22.11 -14.60
C LEU A 16 12.91 -21.30 -13.32
N ASN A 17 13.81 -21.34 -12.34
CA ASN A 17 13.72 -20.49 -11.14
C ASN A 17 14.04 -19.01 -11.42
N SER A 18 14.85 -18.68 -12.43
CA SER A 18 15.08 -17.30 -12.84
C SER A 18 13.85 -16.69 -13.53
N LYS A 19 13.02 -17.49 -14.20
CA LYS A 19 11.70 -17.04 -14.71
C LYS A 19 10.69 -16.74 -13.59
N LYS A 20 10.88 -17.30 -12.38
CA LYS A 20 10.00 -17.08 -11.23
C LYS A 20 10.32 -15.79 -10.45
N ARG A 21 11.41 -15.07 -10.80
CA ARG A 21 11.76 -13.77 -10.18
C ARG A 21 11.11 -12.56 -10.84
N LYS A 22 10.13 -12.76 -11.72
CA LYS A 22 9.49 -11.68 -12.48
C LYS A 22 8.24 -11.09 -11.82
N ASN A 23 8.14 -11.14 -10.49
CA ASN A 23 6.92 -10.66 -9.82
C ASN A 23 7.19 -9.45 -8.91
N MET A 24 7.83 -8.40 -9.45
CA MET A 24 7.75 -7.06 -8.85
C MET A 24 6.63 -6.22 -9.49
N ALA A 25 5.78 -6.84 -10.33
CA ALA A 25 4.64 -6.18 -10.93
C ALA A 25 3.46 -6.12 -9.94
N LEU A 26 2.80 -4.98 -9.89
CA LEU A 26 1.54 -4.84 -9.17
C LEU A 26 0.43 -5.53 -9.96
N ARG A 27 -0.21 -6.52 -9.35
CA ARG A 27 -1.35 -7.19 -9.98
C ARG A 27 -2.54 -6.28 -10.06
N VAL A 28 -3.21 -6.28 -11.20
CA VAL A 28 -4.42 -5.50 -11.44
C VAL A 28 -5.52 -6.40 -12.00
N ARG A 29 -6.76 -6.08 -11.64
CA ARG A 29 -7.95 -6.77 -12.16
C ARG A 29 -8.94 -5.78 -12.72
N ARG A 30 -9.82 -6.25 -13.62
CA ARG A 30 -10.92 -5.46 -14.16
C ARG A 30 -12.16 -5.70 -13.33
N ILE A 31 -12.86 -4.63 -12.97
CA ILE A 31 -14.19 -4.71 -12.36
C ILE A 31 -15.18 -3.87 -13.17
N LYS A 32 -16.43 -4.30 -13.22
CA LYS A 32 -17.53 -3.46 -13.70
C LYS A 32 -18.00 -2.58 -12.54
N LYS A 33 -18.12 -1.28 -12.76
CA LYS A 33 -18.61 -0.34 -11.77
C LYS A 33 -19.59 0.65 -12.39
N ALA A 34 -20.73 0.81 -11.76
CA ALA A 34 -21.66 1.89 -12.07
C ALA A 34 -21.28 3.12 -11.24
N PHE A 35 -21.16 4.28 -11.89
CA PHE A 35 -20.81 5.53 -11.21
C PHE A 35 -22.06 6.31 -10.85
N GLY A 36 -22.20 6.74 -9.59
CA GLY A 36 -23.38 7.44 -9.09
C GLY A 36 -23.63 8.82 -9.72
N PHE A 37 -22.57 9.46 -10.28
CA PHE A 37 -22.71 10.73 -11.01
C PHE A 37 -23.20 10.56 -12.45
N ASP A 38 -23.20 9.34 -12.99
CA ASP A 38 -23.70 9.05 -14.34
C ASP A 38 -25.21 8.80 -14.27
N LYS A 39 -26.00 9.73 -14.78
CA LYS A 39 -27.49 9.64 -14.79
C LYS A 39 -28.01 8.38 -15.51
N THR A 40 -27.22 7.84 -16.44
CA THR A 40 -27.55 6.63 -17.20
C THR A 40 -27.19 5.35 -16.46
N LYS A 41 -26.49 5.42 -15.31
CA LYS A 41 -25.97 4.27 -14.54
C LYS A 41 -25.25 3.23 -15.41
N THR A 42 -24.61 3.68 -16.47
CA THR A 42 -23.90 2.79 -17.40
C THR A 42 -22.74 2.14 -16.68
N GLU A 43 -22.69 0.82 -16.70
CA GLU A 43 -21.55 0.07 -16.15
C GLU A 43 -20.31 0.29 -17.01
N LYS A 44 -19.22 0.70 -16.38
CA LYS A 44 -17.92 0.90 -17.03
C LYS A 44 -16.89 -0.05 -16.43
N TYR A 45 -15.98 -0.55 -17.26
CA TYR A 45 -14.86 -1.33 -16.76
C TYR A 45 -13.80 -0.41 -16.15
N VAL A 46 -13.40 -0.73 -14.94
CA VAL A 46 -12.34 0.00 -14.20
C VAL A 46 -11.25 -0.98 -13.83
N ILE A 47 -10.00 -0.54 -13.97
CA ILE A 47 -8.83 -1.29 -13.51
C ILE A 47 -8.60 -0.92 -12.05
N VAL A 48 -8.56 -1.92 -11.19
CA VAL A 48 -8.26 -1.76 -9.77
C VAL A 48 -7.06 -2.64 -9.39
N PRO A 49 -6.25 -2.20 -8.40
CA PRO A 49 -5.18 -3.05 -7.92
C PRO A 49 -5.77 -4.30 -7.25
N ASP A 50 -5.20 -5.45 -7.59
CA ASP A 50 -5.44 -6.68 -6.84
C ASP A 50 -4.53 -6.66 -5.63
N ARG A 51 -5.12 -6.35 -4.46
CA ARG A 51 -4.34 -6.15 -3.24
C ARG A 51 -3.82 -7.49 -2.75
N ALA A 52 -2.50 -7.60 -2.67
CA ALA A 52 -1.83 -8.68 -1.97
C ALA A 52 -2.18 -8.65 -0.47
N THR A 53 -1.82 -9.72 0.23
CA THR A 53 -1.95 -9.81 1.68
C THR A 53 -1.14 -8.72 2.37
N VAL A 54 -1.64 -8.25 3.51
CA VAL A 54 -0.90 -7.30 4.35
C VAL A 54 0.30 -8.01 4.96
N VAL A 55 1.49 -7.43 4.80
CA VAL A 55 2.70 -7.90 5.47
C VAL A 55 2.63 -7.47 6.94
N GLY A 56 2.57 -8.42 7.85
CA GLY A 56 2.53 -8.15 9.29
C GLY A 56 3.87 -7.67 9.84
N PHE A 57 3.83 -7.19 11.08
CA PHE A 57 5.00 -6.67 11.80
C PHE A 57 6.14 -7.71 11.90
N GLU A 58 5.81 -8.95 12.23
CA GLU A 58 6.79 -10.03 12.39
C GLU A 58 7.52 -10.30 11.08
N ALA A 59 6.76 -10.50 9.99
CA ALA A 59 7.35 -10.76 8.67
C ALA A 59 8.21 -9.58 8.17
N LEU A 60 7.83 -8.34 8.52
CA LEU A 60 8.65 -7.17 8.24
C LEU A 60 9.98 -7.20 9.02
N CYS A 61 9.92 -7.52 10.32
CA CYS A 61 11.11 -7.63 11.17
C CYS A 61 12.01 -8.79 10.74
N ASP A 62 11.46 -9.94 10.34
CA ASP A 62 12.22 -11.07 9.78
C ASP A 62 12.98 -10.65 8.52
N GLN A 63 12.33 -9.94 7.61
CA GLN A 63 12.97 -9.41 6.40
C GLN A 63 14.12 -8.45 6.73
N VAL A 64 13.92 -7.54 7.69
CA VAL A 64 14.97 -6.60 8.16
C VAL A 64 16.12 -7.37 8.77
N ALA A 65 15.85 -8.35 9.63
CA ALA A 65 16.88 -9.20 10.24
C ALA A 65 17.70 -9.97 9.18
N ALA A 66 17.03 -10.53 8.18
CA ALA A 66 17.68 -11.25 7.08
C ALA A 66 18.58 -10.34 6.22
N VAL A 67 18.16 -9.08 5.97
CA VAL A 67 18.95 -8.14 5.15
C VAL A 67 20.09 -7.52 5.94
N SER A 68 19.87 -7.20 7.23
CA SER A 68 20.86 -6.51 8.07
C SER A 68 21.84 -7.43 8.81
N GLY A 69 21.49 -8.73 8.92
CA GLY A 69 22.25 -9.69 9.73
C GLY A 69 22.12 -9.48 11.24
N ILE A 70 21.18 -8.65 11.69
CA ILE A 70 20.93 -8.36 13.10
C ILE A 70 19.94 -9.39 13.69
N ASN A 71 20.10 -9.72 14.97
CA ASN A 71 19.19 -10.61 15.67
C ASN A 71 17.75 -10.06 15.63
N LEU A 72 16.78 -10.95 15.35
CA LEU A 72 15.35 -10.60 15.23
C LEU A 72 14.80 -9.85 16.45
N GLY A 73 15.13 -10.28 17.67
CA GLY A 73 14.67 -9.62 18.89
C GLY A 73 15.18 -8.19 19.03
N MET A 74 16.41 -7.91 18.57
CA MET A 74 16.95 -6.54 18.54
C MET A 74 16.22 -5.71 17.49
N VAL A 75 15.97 -6.26 16.29
CA VAL A 75 15.21 -5.59 15.24
C VAL A 75 13.81 -5.21 15.75
N GLN A 76 13.09 -6.14 16.34
CA GLN A 76 11.77 -5.89 16.91
C GLN A 76 11.79 -4.76 17.93
N SER A 77 12.76 -4.77 18.85
CA SER A 77 12.90 -3.73 19.86
C SER A 77 13.17 -2.34 19.27
N VAL A 78 14.03 -2.26 18.26
CA VAL A 78 14.35 -1.01 17.56
C VAL A 78 13.13 -0.49 16.80
N VAL A 79 12.41 -1.34 16.06
CA VAL A 79 11.23 -0.94 15.29
C VAL A 79 10.11 -0.49 16.24
N TYR A 80 9.90 -1.18 17.36
CA TYR A 80 8.95 -0.74 18.39
C TYR A 80 9.32 0.65 18.95
N GLY A 81 10.59 0.85 19.28
CA GLY A 81 11.10 2.13 19.76
C GLY A 81 10.89 3.25 18.73
N LEU A 82 11.17 2.96 17.46
CA LEU A 82 10.94 3.90 16.34
C LEU A 82 9.47 4.33 16.26
N VAL A 83 8.55 3.36 16.18
CA VAL A 83 7.11 3.64 16.09
C VAL A 83 6.62 4.45 17.31
N LYS A 84 7.06 4.09 18.51
CA LYS A 84 6.71 4.80 19.74
C LYS A 84 7.21 6.25 19.73
N SER A 85 8.46 6.47 19.30
CA SER A 85 9.05 7.80 19.21
C SER A 85 8.34 8.66 18.16
N MET A 86 8.07 8.10 16.96
CA MET A 86 7.29 8.78 15.93
C MET A 86 5.91 9.21 16.44
N THR A 87 5.20 8.30 17.11
CA THR A 87 3.88 8.59 17.68
C THR A 87 3.95 9.73 18.71
N THR A 88 5.00 9.76 19.54
CA THR A 88 5.19 10.83 20.52
C THR A 88 5.37 12.19 19.85
N PHE A 89 6.23 12.31 18.85
CA PHE A 89 6.43 13.56 18.12
C PHE A 89 5.18 14.00 17.35
N ILE A 90 4.47 13.08 16.72
CA ILE A 90 3.22 13.38 16.02
C ILE A 90 2.16 13.91 16.99
N ARG A 91 2.04 13.34 18.19
CA ARG A 91 1.12 13.84 19.24
C ARG A 91 1.48 15.24 19.74
N GLN A 92 2.75 15.62 19.67
CA GLN A 92 3.22 16.98 19.97
C GLN A 92 2.99 17.98 18.83
N GLY A 93 2.43 17.52 17.69
CA GLY A 93 2.17 18.36 16.51
C GLY A 93 3.34 18.44 15.54
N HIS A 94 4.42 17.69 15.76
CA HIS A 94 5.57 17.69 14.88
C HIS A 94 5.35 16.80 13.66
N SER A 95 5.85 17.23 12.50
CA SER A 95 6.00 16.37 11.33
C SER A 95 7.23 15.50 11.50
N VAL A 96 7.11 14.21 11.20
CA VAL A 96 8.22 13.25 11.32
C VAL A 96 8.67 12.80 9.94
N GLN A 97 9.92 13.09 9.61
CA GLN A 97 10.54 12.68 8.36
C GLN A 97 11.35 11.38 8.56
N VAL A 98 11.09 10.40 7.70
CA VAL A 98 11.90 9.19 7.56
C VAL A 98 12.63 9.31 6.22
N THR A 99 13.95 9.51 6.29
CA THR A 99 14.79 9.70 5.10
C THR A 99 14.65 8.53 4.12
N GLY A 100 14.52 8.83 2.84
CA GLY A 100 14.29 7.81 1.79
C GLY A 100 12.84 7.33 1.68
N PHE A 101 12.04 7.45 2.74
CA PHE A 101 10.64 6.97 2.73
C PHE A 101 9.64 8.11 2.53
N GLY A 102 9.64 9.11 3.42
CA GLY A 102 8.71 10.23 3.34
C GLY A 102 8.49 10.94 4.67
N THR A 103 7.50 11.81 4.71
CA THR A 103 7.17 12.63 5.87
C THR A 103 5.73 12.38 6.31
N PHE A 104 5.55 12.14 7.60
CA PHE A 104 4.26 12.02 8.25
C PHE A 104 3.89 13.37 8.86
N VAL A 105 2.77 13.96 8.42
CA VAL A 105 2.32 15.29 8.81
C VAL A 105 0.97 15.19 9.49
N PRO A 106 0.85 15.56 10.78
CA PRO A 106 -0.46 15.68 11.43
C PRO A 106 -1.25 16.80 10.75
N SER A 107 -2.52 16.55 10.51
CA SER A 107 -3.42 17.51 9.83
C SER A 107 -4.83 17.35 10.40
N PHE A 108 -5.66 18.35 10.23
CA PHE A 108 -7.06 18.30 10.63
C PHE A 108 -7.93 19.07 9.64
N ASN A 109 -9.22 18.78 9.66
CA ASN A 109 -10.23 19.57 8.99
C ASN A 109 -11.04 20.33 10.06
N ALA A 110 -11.32 21.60 9.80
CA ALA A 110 -12.18 22.42 10.63
C ALA A 110 -13.28 23.06 9.80
N LYS A 111 -14.41 23.39 10.42
CA LYS A 111 -15.45 24.19 9.77
C LYS A 111 -14.95 25.64 9.64
N SER A 112 -15.20 26.24 8.48
CA SER A 112 -14.96 27.65 8.29
C SER A 112 -16.11 28.46 8.88
N SER A 113 -15.80 29.60 9.55
CA SER A 113 -16.78 30.56 10.03
C SER A 113 -16.48 31.93 9.49
N LEU A 114 -17.49 32.80 9.40
CA LEU A 114 -17.33 34.20 9.05
C LEU A 114 -16.94 35.06 10.27
N ASP A 115 -17.22 34.57 11.47
CA ASP A 115 -16.87 35.24 12.72
C ASP A 115 -15.63 34.59 13.35
N GLU A 116 -14.63 35.41 13.68
CA GLU A 116 -13.39 34.97 14.33
C GLU A 116 -13.64 34.23 15.65
N LYS A 117 -14.67 34.65 16.41
CA LYS A 117 -15.03 34.06 17.70
C LYS A 117 -15.60 32.62 17.57
N GLU A 118 -16.18 32.28 16.43
CA GLU A 118 -16.70 30.93 16.14
C GLU A 118 -15.61 30.01 15.64
N ALA A 119 -14.50 30.53 15.12
CA ALA A 119 -13.35 29.77 14.68
C ALA A 119 -12.50 29.31 15.87
N ASN A 120 -13.04 28.37 16.65
CA ASN A 120 -12.41 27.85 17.86
C ASN A 120 -12.03 26.35 17.70
N VAL A 121 -11.44 25.76 18.74
CA VAL A 121 -11.00 24.35 18.75
C VAL A 121 -12.15 23.39 18.51
N ASP A 122 -13.38 23.76 18.91
CA ASP A 122 -14.58 22.92 18.73
C ASP A 122 -15.01 22.83 17.26
N SER A 123 -14.50 23.71 16.40
CA SER A 123 -14.74 23.64 14.96
C SER A 123 -13.94 22.51 14.27
N ILE A 124 -12.94 21.93 14.98
CA ILE A 124 -12.13 20.82 14.47
C ILE A 124 -12.94 19.52 14.53
N HIS A 125 -13.19 18.90 13.39
CA HIS A 125 -14.01 17.69 13.35
C HIS A 125 -13.30 16.46 12.82
N HIS A 126 -12.17 16.60 12.12
CA HIS A 126 -11.40 15.46 11.61
C HIS A 126 -9.92 15.66 11.80
N VAL A 127 -9.29 14.79 12.59
CA VAL A 127 -7.83 14.71 12.72
C VAL A 127 -7.34 13.55 11.85
N LYS A 128 -6.35 13.82 11.01
CA LYS A 128 -5.79 12.84 10.08
C LYS A 128 -4.27 12.93 10.02
N LEU A 129 -3.63 11.84 9.67
CA LEU A 129 -2.20 11.79 9.41
C LEU A 129 -1.99 11.72 7.89
N ARG A 130 -1.35 12.74 7.31
CA ARG A 130 -0.98 12.77 5.91
C ARG A 130 0.42 12.19 5.73
N PHE A 131 0.58 11.32 4.75
CA PHE A 131 1.86 10.81 4.33
C PHE A 131 2.29 11.48 3.02
N LEU A 132 3.47 12.11 3.04
CA LEU A 132 4.09 12.74 1.89
C LEU A 132 5.29 11.88 1.48
N PRO A 133 5.21 11.11 0.38
CA PRO A 133 6.28 10.24 -0.04
C PRO A 133 7.51 11.05 -0.49
N SER A 134 8.73 10.51 -0.24
CA SER A 134 9.98 11.08 -0.71
C SER A 134 10.09 11.07 -2.23
N ALA A 135 11.02 11.83 -2.78
CA ALA A 135 11.29 11.82 -4.22
C ALA A 135 11.72 10.43 -4.71
N GLU A 136 12.51 9.73 -3.91
CA GLU A 136 12.98 8.37 -4.20
C GLU A 136 11.81 7.38 -4.26
N LEU A 137 10.93 7.41 -3.25
CA LEU A 137 9.75 6.56 -3.21
C LEU A 137 8.80 6.85 -4.39
N ARG A 138 8.58 8.13 -4.74
CA ARG A 138 7.77 8.49 -5.92
C ARG A 138 8.38 7.98 -7.22
N THR A 139 9.70 8.06 -7.36
CA THR A 139 10.39 7.56 -8.55
C THR A 139 10.25 6.04 -8.66
N MET A 140 10.42 5.33 -7.56
CA MET A 140 10.22 3.88 -7.49
C MET A 140 8.77 3.52 -7.86
N MET A 141 7.77 4.21 -7.31
CA MET A 141 6.36 3.96 -7.65
C MET A 141 6.03 4.22 -9.13
N LYS A 142 6.65 5.23 -9.75
CA LYS A 142 6.48 5.48 -11.20
C LYS A 142 7.10 4.41 -12.08
N SER A 143 8.12 3.71 -11.60
CA SER A 143 8.78 2.62 -12.32
C SER A 143 8.13 1.24 -12.07
N MET A 144 7.05 1.17 -11.29
CA MET A 144 6.34 -0.09 -11.05
C MET A 144 5.70 -0.62 -12.33
N GLU A 145 5.90 -1.90 -12.58
CA GLU A 145 5.24 -2.62 -13.67
C GLU A 145 3.87 -3.12 -13.20
N PHE A 146 2.91 -3.23 -14.13
CA PHE A 146 1.57 -3.72 -13.87
C PHE A 146 1.33 -5.01 -14.65
N GLU A 147 0.75 -6.02 -14.01
CA GLU A 147 0.42 -7.29 -14.63
C GLU A 147 -1.06 -7.62 -14.35
N PHE A 148 -1.80 -8.01 -15.41
CA PHE A 148 -3.16 -8.49 -15.22
C PHE A 148 -3.15 -9.89 -14.62
N ASP A 149 -4.02 -10.12 -13.63
CA ASP A 149 -4.26 -11.46 -13.13
C ASP A 149 -4.99 -12.28 -14.21
N VAL A 150 -4.35 -13.38 -14.62
CA VAL A 150 -4.82 -14.25 -15.71
C VAL A 150 -6.08 -15.03 -15.32
N THR A 151 -6.46 -15.01 -14.03
CA THR A 151 -7.61 -15.77 -13.52
C THR A 151 -8.98 -15.15 -13.80
N ASP A 152 -9.02 -13.92 -14.33
CA ASP A 152 -10.27 -13.18 -14.56
C ASP A 152 -11.01 -13.56 -15.87
N SER A 153 -10.58 -14.62 -16.57
CA SER A 153 -11.18 -15.01 -17.87
C SER A 153 -12.38 -15.98 -17.77
N THR A 154 -12.74 -16.47 -16.56
CA THR A 154 -13.80 -17.47 -16.43
C THR A 154 -14.53 -17.38 -15.08
N ASN A 155 -15.28 -16.30 -14.82
CA ASN A 155 -16.41 -16.38 -13.90
C ASN A 155 -17.37 -15.20 -14.11
N ASP A 156 -18.12 -15.28 -15.20
CA ASP A 156 -19.41 -14.60 -15.35
C ASP A 156 -20.45 -15.52 -14.71
N SER A 157 -20.53 -15.60 -13.38
CA SER A 157 -21.70 -16.16 -12.71
C SER A 157 -21.78 -15.67 -11.26
N LYS A 158 -22.67 -14.70 -11.07
CA LYS A 158 -23.63 -14.59 -9.97
C LYS A 158 -23.12 -14.77 -8.55
N THR A 159 -22.94 -13.66 -7.84
CA THR A 159 -23.33 -13.63 -6.42
C THR A 159 -23.80 -12.21 -6.05
N THR A 160 -25.08 -12.12 -5.85
CA THR A 160 -25.77 -11.06 -5.12
C THR A 160 -25.33 -11.13 -3.65
N SER A 161 -24.80 -10.07 -3.10
CA SER A 161 -24.87 -9.83 -1.66
C SER A 161 -24.81 -8.33 -1.39
N GLU A 162 -25.89 -7.86 -0.80
CA GLU A 162 -26.08 -6.57 -0.17
C GLU A 162 -25.03 -6.31 0.91
N GLY A 163 -24.62 -5.06 1.05
CA GLY A 163 -23.74 -4.62 2.13
C GLY A 163 -23.35 -3.17 1.90
N GLY A 164 -24.15 -2.23 2.39
CA GLY A 164 -23.84 -0.81 2.41
C GLY A 164 -22.59 -0.52 3.22
N GLY A 165 -21.81 0.43 2.76
CA GLY A 165 -20.65 0.96 3.43
C GLY A 165 -20.19 2.20 2.69
N ASP A 166 -20.54 3.37 3.22
CA ASP A 166 -20.07 4.66 2.77
C ASP A 166 -18.54 4.65 2.67
N SER A 167 -18.04 4.87 1.48
CA SER A 167 -16.63 5.18 1.25
C SER A 167 -16.55 6.53 0.57
N GLU A 168 -16.33 7.54 1.38
CA GLU A 168 -15.92 8.85 0.91
C GLU A 168 -14.66 8.74 0.06
N SER A 169 -14.74 9.33 -1.11
CA SER A 169 -13.65 9.53 -2.05
C SER A 169 -12.60 10.45 -1.46
N PRO A 170 -11.31 10.16 -1.51
CA PRO A 170 -10.29 11.16 -1.17
C PRO A 170 -10.20 12.16 -2.32
N ASP A 171 -10.45 13.44 -1.99
CA ASP A 171 -10.28 14.57 -2.86
C ASP A 171 -8.85 14.66 -3.40
N GLU A 172 -8.79 14.93 -4.70
CA GLU A 172 -7.61 15.39 -5.42
C GLU A 172 -7.08 16.70 -4.80
N ILE A 173 -5.82 16.75 -4.53
CA ILE A 173 -4.84 17.77 -4.97
C ILE A 173 -3.44 17.27 -4.63
#